data_f976c81ae87d167aacc29dde1b3341e0
#
_entry.id   f976c81ae87d167aacc29dde1b3341e0
#
_cell.length_a   1.000
_cell.length_b   1.000
_cell.length_c   1.000
_cell.angle_alpha   90.00
_cell.angle_beta   90.00
_cell.angle_gamma   90.00
#
_symmetry.space_group_name_H-M   'P 1'
#
loop_
_entity.id
_entity.type
_entity.pdbx_description
1 polymer ?
#
loop_
_entity_poly.entity_id
_entity_poly.type
_entity_poly.pdbx_seq_one_letter_code
_entity_poly.pdbx_strand_id
1 'polypeptide(L)'
;MKSRVIPRISVTGLATLMFLTACARPISDPARLEAITQEALSLAQRQPAAGQATIDIPKKHWPPAIAALGSQNVRVDDRRVHILIQQGFDGGYGYEIPRDGHSLAMPAQCYSQPGKSIFWHSPC
;
A
#
# COMPACT_ATOMS: atom_id res chain seq x y z
N MET A 1 -68.54 8.68 -15.72
CA MET A 1 -67.29 7.95 -15.40
C MET A 1 -66.20 8.97 -15.04
N LYS A 2 -65.80 9.05 -13.79
CA LYS A 2 -64.78 9.98 -13.35
C LYS A 2 -63.44 9.23 -13.29
N SER A 3 -62.52 9.57 -14.22
CA SER A 3 -61.14 9.04 -14.20
C SER A 3 -60.40 9.71 -13.07
N ARG A 4 -59.97 8.93 -12.08
CA ARG A 4 -59.06 9.40 -11.05
C ARG A 4 -57.62 9.29 -11.57
N VAL A 5 -57.03 10.45 -11.82
CA VAL A 5 -55.58 10.56 -12.08
C VAL A 5 -54.88 10.45 -10.76
N ILE A 6 -54.08 9.37 -10.60
CA ILE A 6 -53.20 9.19 -9.45
C ILE A 6 -51.88 9.90 -9.76
N PRO A 7 -51.43 10.87 -8.95
CA PRO A 7 -50.13 11.50 -9.17
C PRO A 7 -49.04 10.49 -8.83
N ARG A 8 -48.18 10.20 -9.79
CA ARG A 8 -46.95 9.45 -9.55
C ARG A 8 -46.00 10.35 -8.75
N ILE A 9 -45.81 10.03 -7.51
CA ILE A 9 -44.78 10.62 -6.68
C ILE A 9 -43.45 10.00 -7.11
N SER A 10 -42.67 10.76 -7.89
CA SER A 10 -41.26 10.40 -8.16
C SER A 10 -40.43 10.70 -6.93
N VAL A 11 -40.13 9.66 -6.17
CA VAL A 11 -39.14 9.77 -5.09
C VAL A 11 -37.77 9.75 -5.76
N THR A 12 -37.24 10.92 -6.03
CA THR A 12 -35.84 11.07 -6.43
C THR A 12 -34.97 10.85 -5.18
N GLY A 13 -34.59 9.61 -4.96
CA GLY A 13 -33.64 9.28 -3.90
C GLY A 13 -32.29 9.91 -4.21
N LEU A 14 -31.93 10.95 -3.46
CA LEU A 14 -30.59 11.51 -3.47
C LEU A 14 -29.67 10.49 -2.81
N ALA A 15 -28.97 9.66 -3.61
CA ALA A 15 -27.91 8.79 -3.11
C ALA A 15 -26.73 9.68 -2.73
N THR A 16 -26.62 10.04 -1.45
CA THR A 16 -25.44 10.69 -0.91
C THR A 16 -24.32 9.64 -0.90
N LEU A 17 -23.43 9.68 -1.91
CA LEU A 17 -22.22 8.90 -1.91
C LEU A 17 -21.34 9.46 -0.79
N MET A 18 -21.36 8.82 0.37
CA MET A 18 -20.35 9.04 1.40
C MET A 18 -19.07 8.40 0.92
N PHE A 19 -18.13 9.21 0.40
CA PHE A 19 -16.76 8.81 0.22
C PHE A 19 -16.14 8.65 1.62
N LEU A 20 -16.25 7.44 2.16
CA LEU A 20 -15.44 7.06 3.29
C LEU A 20 -13.99 6.95 2.78
N THR A 21 -13.18 7.97 3.04
CA THR A 21 -11.74 7.87 2.92
C THR A 21 -11.26 6.91 4.00
N ALA A 22 -11.37 5.60 3.70
CA ALA A 22 -10.81 4.58 4.57
C ALA A 22 -9.28 4.74 4.57
N CYS A 23 -8.69 4.96 5.77
CA CYS A 23 -7.25 4.87 5.94
C CYS A 23 -6.77 3.50 5.47
N ALA A 24 -5.71 3.45 4.68
CA ALA A 24 -5.10 2.19 4.28
C ALA A 24 -4.64 1.41 5.51
N ARG A 25 -4.80 0.09 5.48
CA ARG A 25 -4.43 -0.81 6.57
C ARG A 25 -3.49 -1.89 6.05
N PRO A 26 -2.56 -2.38 6.89
CA PRO A 26 -1.73 -3.49 6.50
C PRO A 26 -2.53 -4.78 6.36
N ILE A 27 -2.01 -5.69 5.54
CA ILE A 27 -2.50 -7.06 5.46
C ILE A 27 -2.21 -7.77 6.77
N SER A 28 -3.09 -8.65 7.20
CA SER A 28 -2.95 -9.47 8.42
C SER A 28 -2.62 -10.95 8.14
N ASP A 29 -2.77 -11.41 6.91
CA ASP A 29 -2.47 -12.80 6.53
C ASP A 29 -0.96 -13.06 6.56
N PRO A 30 -0.45 -13.95 7.46
CA PRO A 30 0.98 -14.22 7.58
C PRO A 30 1.61 -14.78 6.32
N ALA A 31 0.90 -15.63 5.56
CA ALA A 31 1.42 -16.21 4.33
C ALA A 31 1.62 -15.17 3.23
N ARG A 32 0.70 -14.23 3.12
CA ARG A 32 0.82 -13.11 2.16
C ARG A 32 1.94 -12.16 2.55
N LEU A 33 2.08 -11.85 3.83
CA LEU A 33 3.17 -10.98 4.33
C LEU A 33 4.53 -11.62 4.10
N GLU A 34 4.66 -12.92 4.31
CA GLU A 34 5.90 -13.65 4.03
C GLU A 34 6.21 -13.63 2.52
N ALA A 35 5.23 -13.86 1.66
CA ALA A 35 5.42 -13.80 0.22
C ALA A 35 5.88 -12.42 -0.25
N ILE A 36 5.27 -11.36 0.26
CA ILE A 36 5.66 -9.97 -0.04
C ILE A 36 7.10 -9.71 0.42
N THR A 37 7.45 -10.15 1.61
CA THR A 37 8.81 -10.00 2.16
C THR A 37 9.85 -10.70 1.30
N GLN A 38 9.62 -11.95 0.94
CA GLN A 38 10.53 -12.72 0.10
C GLN A 38 10.68 -12.13 -1.30
N GLU A 39 9.60 -11.72 -1.91
CA GLU A 39 9.62 -11.06 -3.22
C GLU A 39 10.36 -9.72 -3.18
N ALA A 40 10.15 -8.92 -2.13
CA ALA A 40 10.82 -7.64 -1.97
C ALA A 40 12.34 -7.80 -1.82
N LEU A 41 12.78 -8.73 -0.98
CA LEU A 41 14.19 -9.03 -0.79
C LEU A 41 14.85 -9.60 -2.05
N SER A 42 14.16 -10.49 -2.76
CA SER A 42 14.60 -11.00 -4.06
C SER A 42 14.72 -9.92 -5.11
N LEU A 43 13.75 -9.01 -5.15
CA LEU A 43 13.75 -7.86 -6.06
C LEU A 43 14.96 -6.95 -5.77
N ALA A 44 15.25 -6.70 -4.51
CA ALA A 44 16.40 -5.90 -4.08
C ALA A 44 17.73 -6.53 -4.50
N GLN A 45 17.88 -7.85 -4.38
CA GLN A 45 19.10 -8.57 -4.77
C GLN A 45 19.37 -8.49 -6.27
N ARG A 46 18.35 -8.36 -7.09
CA ARG A 46 18.49 -8.26 -8.55
C ARG A 46 18.86 -6.87 -9.05
N GLN A 47 18.79 -5.86 -8.18
CA GLN A 47 19.22 -4.53 -8.53
C GLN A 47 20.73 -4.38 -8.36
N PRO A 48 21.44 -3.78 -9.32
CA PRO A 48 22.86 -3.47 -9.14
C PRO A 48 23.03 -2.55 -7.93
N ALA A 49 24.11 -2.75 -7.20
CA ALA A 49 24.47 -1.85 -6.10
C ALA A 49 24.73 -0.46 -6.66
N ALA A 50 23.73 0.39 -6.63
CA ALA A 50 23.75 1.74 -7.22
C ALA A 50 24.20 2.81 -6.20
N GLY A 51 24.96 2.42 -5.17
CA GLY A 51 25.33 3.31 -4.09
C GLY A 51 24.09 3.73 -3.28
N GLN A 52 23.97 5.04 -2.96
CA GLN A 52 22.82 5.54 -2.19
C GLN A 52 21.60 5.91 -3.05
N ALA A 53 21.62 5.59 -4.35
CA ALA A 53 20.52 5.92 -5.24
C ALA A 53 19.29 5.04 -4.96
N THR A 54 18.13 5.67 -4.90
CA THR A 54 16.84 4.97 -4.88
C THR A 54 16.42 4.61 -6.30
N ILE A 55 16.06 3.35 -6.53
CA ILE A 55 15.62 2.84 -7.81
C ILE A 55 14.12 2.62 -7.77
N ASP A 56 13.39 3.27 -8.67
CA ASP A 56 11.98 2.98 -8.90
C ASP A 56 11.85 1.73 -9.77
N ILE A 57 11.10 0.74 -9.29
CA ILE A 57 10.86 -0.49 -10.03
C ILE A 57 9.61 -0.31 -10.91
N PRO A 58 9.72 -0.44 -12.23
CA PRO A 58 8.56 -0.35 -13.12
C PRO A 58 7.50 -1.39 -12.77
N LYS A 59 6.25 -1.00 -12.84
CA LYS A 59 5.12 -1.86 -12.49
C LYS A 59 5.12 -3.23 -13.21
N LYS A 60 5.58 -3.26 -14.46
CA LYS A 60 5.70 -4.50 -15.26
C LYS A 60 6.70 -5.51 -14.66
N HIS A 61 7.56 -5.09 -13.77
CA HIS A 61 8.56 -5.93 -13.10
C HIS A 61 8.20 -6.28 -11.65
N TRP A 62 7.03 -5.87 -11.19
CA TRP A 62 6.59 -6.23 -9.84
C TRP A 62 6.25 -7.71 -9.75
N PRO A 63 6.80 -8.42 -8.76
CA PRO A 63 6.45 -9.82 -8.51
C PRO A 63 4.97 -9.97 -8.11
N PRO A 64 4.40 -11.20 -8.21
CA PRO A 64 2.94 -11.41 -8.07
C PRO A 64 2.32 -10.93 -6.76
N ALA A 65 2.93 -11.21 -5.61
CA ALA A 65 2.38 -10.81 -4.31
C ALA A 65 2.42 -9.29 -4.13
N ILE A 66 3.49 -8.64 -4.58
CA ILE A 66 3.63 -7.18 -4.59
C ILE A 66 2.63 -6.57 -5.58
N ALA A 67 2.52 -7.12 -6.78
CA ALA A 67 1.57 -6.64 -7.79
C ALA A 67 0.12 -6.71 -7.32
N ALA A 68 -0.24 -7.73 -6.55
CA ALA A 68 -1.58 -7.92 -6.00
C ALA A 68 -1.98 -6.89 -4.92
N LEU A 69 -1.02 -6.13 -4.40
CA LEU A 69 -1.29 -5.11 -3.38
C LEU A 69 -1.99 -3.87 -3.92
N GLY A 70 -1.97 -3.63 -5.23
CA GLY A 70 -2.45 -2.38 -5.81
C GLY A 70 -1.61 -1.17 -5.42
N SER A 71 -0.30 -1.37 -5.25
CA SER A 71 0.65 -0.33 -4.83
C SER A 71 0.72 0.81 -5.84
N GLN A 72 1.06 1.99 -5.37
CA GLN A 72 1.32 3.15 -6.23
C GLN A 72 2.77 3.17 -6.73
N ASN A 73 3.70 2.68 -5.90
CA ASN A 73 5.12 2.75 -6.18
C ASN A 73 5.87 1.66 -5.42
N VAL A 74 6.93 1.16 -6.03
CA VAL A 74 7.91 0.24 -5.40
C VAL A 74 9.29 0.80 -5.62
N ARG A 75 10.03 1.04 -4.55
CA ARG A 75 11.39 1.59 -4.55
C ARG A 75 12.35 0.68 -3.83
N VAL A 76 13.55 0.61 -4.33
CA VAL A 76 14.64 -0.15 -3.75
C VAL A 76 15.85 0.75 -3.59
N ASP A 77 16.46 0.74 -2.42
CA ASP A 77 17.78 1.29 -2.17
C ASP A 77 18.69 0.24 -1.52
N ASP A 78 19.88 0.62 -1.11
CA ASP A 78 20.86 -0.28 -0.49
C ASP A 78 20.44 -0.74 0.91
N ARG A 79 19.47 -0.10 1.55
CA ARG A 79 19.05 -0.35 2.92
C ARG A 79 17.70 -1.02 3.04
N ARG A 80 16.79 -0.77 2.09
CA ARG A 80 15.40 -1.24 2.21
C ARG A 80 14.66 -1.32 0.88
N VAL A 81 13.53 -2.01 0.92
CA VAL A 81 12.51 -1.94 -0.11
C VAL A 81 11.31 -1.18 0.47
N HIS A 82 10.82 -0.21 -0.25
CA HIS A 82 9.65 0.59 0.13
C HIS A 82 8.51 0.38 -0.87
N ILE A 83 7.35 -0.01 -0.38
CA ILE A 83 6.13 -0.24 -1.17
C ILE A 83 5.08 0.77 -0.72
N LEU A 84 4.87 1.80 -1.52
CA LEU A 84 3.87 2.81 -1.24
C LEU A 84 2.48 2.31 -1.65
N ILE A 85 1.57 2.22 -0.70
CA ILE A 85 0.18 1.79 -0.94
C ILE A 85 -0.72 2.98 -1.21
N GLN A 86 -0.63 4.01 -0.39
CA GLN A 86 -1.45 5.21 -0.52
C GLN A 86 -0.62 6.45 -0.20
N GLN A 87 -0.57 7.37 -1.14
CA GLN A 87 0.09 8.64 -0.94
C GLN A 87 -0.71 9.52 0.03
N GLY A 88 -0.02 10.32 0.83
CA GLY A 88 -0.61 11.24 1.78
C GLY A 88 0.41 12.25 2.27
N PHE A 89 -0.01 13.15 3.15
CA PHE A 89 0.90 14.02 3.88
C PHE A 89 1.88 13.17 4.71
N ASP A 90 3.12 13.61 4.82
CA ASP A 90 4.15 12.97 5.64
C ASP A 90 4.41 11.50 5.29
N GLY A 91 4.58 11.20 4.01
CA GLY A 91 5.05 9.92 3.49
C GLY A 91 3.98 8.89 3.17
N GLY A 92 2.71 9.10 3.57
CA GLY A 92 1.61 8.21 3.24
C GLY A 92 1.63 6.86 3.97
N TYR A 93 0.95 5.87 3.38
CA TYR A 93 0.82 4.50 3.92
C TYR A 93 1.60 3.52 3.05
N GLY A 94 2.35 2.64 3.67
CA GLY A 94 3.10 1.65 2.91
C GLY A 94 3.85 0.63 3.76
N TYR A 95 4.53 -0.27 3.05
CA TYR A 95 5.42 -1.26 3.67
C TYR A 95 6.86 -0.85 3.51
N GLU A 96 7.65 -1.13 4.53
CA GLU A 96 9.09 -1.04 4.49
C GLU A 96 9.71 -2.38 4.91
N ILE A 97 10.58 -2.91 4.06
CA ILE A 97 11.27 -4.17 4.28
C ILE A 97 12.76 -3.86 4.34
N PRO A 98 13.36 -3.80 5.55
CA PRO A 98 14.79 -3.58 5.72
C PRO A 98 15.61 -4.74 5.14
N ARG A 99 16.76 -4.41 4.55
CA ARG A 99 17.74 -5.37 4.05
C ARG A 99 18.83 -5.58 5.10
N ASP A 100 19.28 -6.81 5.29
CA ASP A 100 20.50 -7.19 6.00
C ASP A 100 20.78 -6.41 7.30
N GLY A 101 19.80 -6.31 8.19
CA GLY A 101 19.96 -5.66 9.49
C GLY A 101 19.98 -4.13 9.46
N HIS A 102 19.68 -3.50 8.34
CA HIS A 102 19.53 -2.05 8.27
C HIS A 102 18.33 -1.55 9.08
N SER A 103 18.46 -0.34 9.60
CA SER A 103 17.40 0.32 10.38
C SER A 103 16.28 0.86 9.49
N LEU A 104 15.13 1.08 10.11
CA LEU A 104 14.00 1.77 9.49
C LEU A 104 14.33 3.25 9.20
N ALA A 105 13.64 3.82 8.20
CA ALA A 105 13.88 5.20 7.78
C ALA A 105 13.39 6.24 8.77
N MET A 106 12.30 5.95 9.48
CA MET A 106 11.65 6.84 10.43
C MET A 106 11.76 6.30 11.85
N PRO A 107 11.42 7.09 12.89
CA PRO A 107 11.37 6.61 14.26
C PRO A 107 10.43 5.41 14.43
N ALA A 108 10.75 4.54 15.39
CA ALA A 108 10.02 3.28 15.61
C ALA A 108 8.51 3.46 15.86
N GLN A 109 8.11 4.57 16.47
CA GLN A 109 6.71 4.90 16.74
C GLN A 109 5.88 5.14 15.46
N CYS A 110 6.53 5.39 14.32
CA CYS A 110 5.86 5.57 13.03
C CYS A 110 5.43 4.25 12.39
N TYR A 111 5.85 3.12 12.94
CA TYR A 111 5.63 1.79 12.37
C TYR A 111 4.81 0.90 13.26
N SER A 112 4.06 0.01 12.62
CA SER A 112 3.62 -1.27 13.18
C SER A 112 4.36 -2.41 12.47
N GLN A 113 4.37 -3.60 13.05
CA GLN A 113 5.07 -4.76 12.50
C GLN A 113 4.07 -5.89 12.25
N PRO A 114 3.42 -5.93 11.07
CA PRO A 114 2.45 -6.96 10.75
C PRO A 114 3.06 -8.34 10.53
N GLY A 115 4.35 -8.42 10.21
CA GLY A 115 5.11 -9.65 10.02
C GLY A 115 6.53 -9.53 10.53
N LYS A 116 7.29 -10.64 10.49
CA LYS A 116 8.61 -10.76 11.12
C LYS A 116 9.65 -9.76 10.60
N SER A 117 9.66 -9.50 9.30
CA SER A 117 10.66 -8.65 8.65
C SER A 117 10.03 -7.59 7.75
N ILE A 118 8.79 -7.28 7.99
CA ILE A 118 7.99 -6.31 7.25
C ILE A 118 7.31 -5.34 8.20
N PHE A 119 7.44 -4.07 7.91
CA PHE A 119 6.92 -2.98 8.72
C PHE A 119 5.90 -2.19 7.93
N TRP A 120 4.90 -1.69 8.61
CA TRP A 120 3.88 -0.82 8.06
C TRP A 120 3.99 0.56 8.66
N HIS A 121 4.00 1.59 7.83
CA HIS A 121 3.94 2.97 8.28
C HIS A 121 2.67 3.66 7.80
N SER A 122 2.20 4.57 8.62
CA SER A 122 1.22 5.59 8.29
C SER A 122 1.91 6.96 8.21
N PRO A 123 1.19 8.02 7.78
CA PRO A 123 1.73 9.37 7.84
C PRO A 123 2.27 9.69 9.23
N CYS A 124 3.46 10.23 9.29
CA CYS A 124 4.17 10.47 10.54
C CYS A 124 4.99 11.83 10.45
#